data_61ada3abca2fc8da086ef30dafab35a7
#
_entry.id   61ada3abca2fc8da086ef30dafab35a7
#
_cell.length_a   1.000
_cell.length_b   1.000
_cell.length_c   1.000
_cell.angle_alpha   90.00
_cell.angle_beta   90.00
_cell.angle_gamma   90.00
#
_symmetry.space_group_name_H-M   'P 1'
#
loop_
_entity.id
_entity.type
_entity.pdbx_description
1 polymer ?
#
loop_
_entity_poly.entity_id
_entity_poly.type
_entity_poly.pdbx_seq_one_letter_code
_entity_poly.pdbx_strand_id
1 'polypeptide(L)'
;PCLLAHRLPSQRPQVAHLVDDTPARPFPLNLSPAMANVLRAGLEKTGGVVRNLTMTTATSAQNAFIEAADLAYMQVSSGAFDYISAIRQAVKGVASQGLTAVSYASGRRDQLDVAMRRTLLTGVSQTAGQLQLARVQEMGTDLVAVSAHIGARNTGSGPANHESWQGKIYSVSGSSTQYAAFVETTGFGTGPGLMGYNCRHSYYPF
;
A
#
# COMPACT_ATOMS: atom_id res chain seq x y z
N PRO A 1 13.20 -32.57 45.92
CA PRO A 1 13.58 -31.19 45.81
C PRO A 1 12.99 -30.63 44.51
N CYS A 2 11.96 -29.85 44.70
CA CYS A 2 11.18 -29.25 43.63
C CYS A 2 11.85 -27.92 43.24
N LEU A 3 12.34 -27.83 42.01
CA LEU A 3 12.86 -26.57 41.47
C LEU A 3 11.67 -25.69 41.02
N LEU A 4 11.46 -24.62 41.76
CA LEU A 4 10.54 -23.53 41.44
C LEU A 4 11.07 -22.78 40.20
N ALA A 5 10.36 -22.93 39.08
CA ALA A 5 10.55 -22.09 37.88
C ALA A 5 9.97 -20.69 38.17
N HIS A 6 10.83 -19.73 38.39
CA HIS A 6 10.46 -18.32 38.42
C HIS A 6 9.95 -17.91 37.03
N ARG A 7 8.62 -17.70 36.88
CA ARG A 7 8.02 -17.00 35.77
C ARG A 7 8.35 -15.52 35.90
N LEU A 8 9.14 -14.98 34.98
CA LEU A 8 9.29 -13.54 34.77
C LEU A 8 7.94 -12.98 34.31
N PRO A 9 7.47 -11.87 34.87
CA PRO A 9 6.26 -11.23 34.39
C PRO A 9 6.54 -10.64 33.00
N SER A 10 5.71 -11.03 32.03
CA SER A 10 5.68 -10.40 30.71
C SER A 10 5.22 -8.96 30.87
N GLN A 11 6.14 -8.01 30.90
CA GLN A 11 5.83 -6.61 30.77
C GLN A 11 5.39 -6.34 29.32
N ARG A 12 4.08 -6.44 29.07
CA ARG A 12 3.47 -5.75 27.93
C ARG A 12 3.56 -4.25 28.26
N PRO A 13 4.11 -3.42 27.38
CA PRO A 13 3.94 -1.98 27.55
C PRO A 13 2.46 -1.69 27.56
N GLN A 14 1.98 -1.14 28.67
CA GLN A 14 0.64 -0.59 28.76
C GLN A 14 0.60 0.66 27.87
N VAL A 15 0.09 0.51 26.64
CA VAL A 15 -0.35 1.63 25.80
C VAL A 15 -1.76 2.04 26.26
N ALA A 16 -1.84 2.41 27.52
CA ALA A 16 -3.04 3.02 28.07
C ALA A 16 -2.73 4.49 28.34
N HIS A 17 -3.60 5.34 27.80
CA HIS A 17 -3.70 6.79 28.01
C HIS A 17 -2.84 7.68 27.09
N LEU A 18 -3.32 7.83 25.87
CA LEU A 18 -3.36 9.08 25.10
C LEU A 18 -4.29 8.94 23.89
N VAL A 19 -5.37 8.21 24.06
CA VAL A 19 -6.48 8.32 23.11
C VAL A 19 -7.50 9.22 23.82
N ASP A 20 -7.55 10.47 23.38
CA ASP A 20 -8.71 11.32 23.63
C ASP A 20 -9.92 10.56 23.06
N ASP A 21 -10.84 10.14 23.94
CA ASP A 21 -12.05 9.38 23.61
C ASP A 21 -13.08 10.21 22.81
N THR A 22 -12.67 11.34 22.28
CA THR A 22 -13.47 12.08 21.31
C THR A 22 -13.50 11.27 20.03
N PRO A 23 -14.67 10.71 19.62
CA PRO A 23 -14.74 9.96 18.36
C PRO A 23 -14.30 10.92 17.25
N ALA A 24 -13.17 10.59 16.63
CA ALA A 24 -12.67 11.32 15.47
C ALA A 24 -13.82 11.38 14.46
N ARG A 25 -14.45 12.54 14.32
CA ARG A 25 -15.46 12.76 13.27
C ARG A 25 -14.81 12.35 11.96
N PRO A 26 -15.38 11.38 11.22
CA PRO A 26 -14.88 11.08 9.91
C PRO A 26 -14.96 12.37 9.08
N PHE A 27 -13.82 12.96 8.79
CA PHE A 27 -13.76 14.08 7.84
C PHE A 27 -14.21 13.53 6.49
N PRO A 28 -15.28 14.08 5.88
CA PRO A 28 -15.64 13.66 4.53
C PRO A 28 -14.47 13.97 3.61
N LEU A 29 -14.09 12.98 2.79
CA LEU A 29 -12.96 13.03 1.83
C LEU A 29 -12.97 14.26 0.90
N ASN A 30 -14.12 14.88 0.72
CA ASN A 30 -14.34 16.05 -0.13
C ASN A 30 -14.05 17.40 0.55
N LEU A 31 -13.64 17.43 1.82
CA LEU A 31 -13.36 18.68 2.52
C LEU A 31 -11.87 19.05 2.60
N SER A 32 -10.95 18.13 2.29
CA SER A 32 -9.51 18.44 2.22
C SER A 32 -9.05 18.53 0.77
N PRO A 33 -8.64 19.72 0.27
CA PRO A 33 -8.04 19.87 -1.05
C PRO A 33 -6.79 19.01 -1.23
N ALA A 34 -6.01 18.80 -0.16
CA ALA A 34 -4.83 17.95 -0.17
C ALA A 34 -5.19 16.49 -0.48
N MET A 35 -6.24 15.96 0.14
CA MET A 35 -6.72 14.60 -0.12
C MET A 35 -7.27 14.42 -1.55
N ALA A 36 -7.98 15.42 -2.06
CA ALA A 36 -8.46 15.41 -3.45
C ALA A 36 -7.30 15.41 -4.46
N ASN A 37 -6.23 16.16 -4.19
CA ASN A 37 -5.03 16.17 -5.01
C ASN A 37 -4.28 14.82 -4.96
N VAL A 38 -4.21 14.18 -3.80
CA VAL A 38 -3.61 12.84 -3.65
C VAL A 38 -4.38 11.80 -4.44
N LEU A 39 -5.72 11.83 -4.41
CA LEU A 39 -6.55 10.93 -5.22
C LEU A 39 -6.32 11.12 -6.72
N ARG A 40 -6.24 12.39 -7.18
CA ARG A 40 -5.95 12.71 -8.59
C ARG A 40 -4.56 12.22 -9.00
N ALA A 41 -3.54 12.51 -8.20
CA ALA A 41 -2.17 12.05 -8.44
C ALA A 41 -2.05 10.52 -8.39
N GLY A 42 -2.88 9.84 -7.57
CA GLY A 42 -2.97 8.39 -7.52
C GLY A 42 -3.46 7.78 -8.83
N LEU A 43 -4.43 8.38 -9.48
CA LEU A 43 -4.92 7.97 -10.81
C LEU A 43 -3.81 8.08 -11.87
N GLU A 44 -3.13 9.20 -11.93
CA GLU A 44 -2.02 9.42 -12.87
C GLU A 44 -0.85 8.45 -12.61
N LYS A 45 -0.54 8.19 -11.34
CA LYS A 45 0.53 7.29 -10.93
C LYS A 45 0.22 5.84 -11.23
N THR A 46 -1.05 5.40 -11.11
CA THR A 46 -1.45 4.02 -11.43
C THR A 46 -1.19 3.70 -12.89
N GLY A 47 -1.52 4.60 -13.80
CA GLY A 47 -1.15 4.47 -15.21
C GLY A 47 0.36 4.39 -15.43
N GLY A 48 1.16 5.17 -14.71
CA GLY A 48 2.62 5.13 -14.76
C GLY A 48 3.21 3.82 -14.22
N VAL A 49 2.72 3.30 -13.10
CA VAL A 49 3.15 2.03 -12.51
C VAL A 49 2.84 0.86 -13.44
N VAL A 50 1.68 0.85 -14.06
CA VAL A 50 1.30 -0.18 -15.05
C VAL A 50 2.20 -0.11 -16.28
N ARG A 51 2.47 1.06 -16.82
CA ARG A 51 3.37 1.23 -17.98
C ARG A 51 4.79 0.74 -17.70
N ASN A 52 5.30 0.94 -16.50
CA ASN A 52 6.64 0.48 -16.12
C ASN A 52 6.70 -1.02 -15.81
N LEU A 53 5.58 -1.66 -15.52
CA LEU A 53 5.51 -3.07 -15.13
C LEU A 53 5.21 -4.01 -16.29
N THR A 54 4.58 -3.51 -17.35
CA THR A 54 4.11 -4.34 -18.46
C THR A 54 4.88 -4.04 -19.73
N MET A 55 5.60 -5.03 -20.26
CA MET A 55 5.96 -5.11 -21.67
C MET A 55 5.05 -6.14 -22.33
N THR A 56 3.90 -5.71 -22.79
CA THR A 56 3.15 -6.49 -23.78
C THR A 56 3.68 -6.12 -25.17
N THR A 57 3.95 -7.11 -26.00
CA THR A 57 4.54 -6.94 -27.33
C THR A 57 3.64 -6.19 -28.32
N ALA A 58 2.40 -5.90 -27.95
CA ALA A 58 1.48 -5.10 -28.74
C ALA A 58 1.02 -3.88 -27.96
N THR A 59 1.33 -2.69 -28.43
CA THR A 59 0.96 -1.40 -27.81
C THR A 59 -0.54 -1.27 -27.54
N SER A 60 -1.38 -1.83 -28.41
CA SER A 60 -2.84 -1.83 -28.24
C SER A 60 -3.30 -2.66 -27.04
N ALA A 61 -2.73 -3.85 -26.87
CA ALA A 61 -3.06 -4.73 -25.73
C ALA A 61 -2.57 -4.15 -24.40
N GLN A 62 -1.41 -3.48 -24.40
CA GLN A 62 -0.92 -2.78 -23.23
C GLN A 62 -1.81 -1.61 -22.86
N ASN A 63 -2.24 -0.80 -23.82
CA ASN A 63 -3.15 0.32 -23.57
C ASN A 63 -4.49 -0.17 -23.05
N ALA A 64 -5.07 -1.22 -23.64
CA ALA A 64 -6.32 -1.81 -23.17
C ALA A 64 -6.22 -2.31 -21.72
N PHE A 65 -5.08 -2.90 -21.34
CA PHE A 65 -4.85 -3.33 -19.96
C PHE A 65 -4.75 -2.13 -19.01
N ILE A 66 -4.03 -1.06 -19.40
CA ILE A 66 -3.89 0.16 -18.62
C ILE A 66 -5.25 0.83 -18.40
N GLU A 67 -6.01 1.04 -19.47
CA GLU A 67 -7.35 1.67 -19.42
C GLU A 67 -8.31 0.88 -18.52
N ALA A 68 -8.31 -0.45 -18.64
CA ALA A 68 -9.12 -1.31 -17.79
C ALA A 68 -8.70 -1.26 -16.32
N ALA A 69 -7.40 -1.19 -16.05
CA ALA A 69 -6.87 -1.06 -14.69
C ALA A 69 -7.20 0.31 -14.07
N ASP A 70 -7.09 1.39 -14.85
CA ASP A 70 -7.42 2.74 -14.40
C ASP A 70 -8.93 2.87 -14.12
N LEU A 71 -9.79 2.32 -14.98
CA LEU A 71 -11.24 2.28 -14.76
C LEU A 71 -11.59 1.50 -13.49
N ALA A 72 -11.00 0.31 -13.32
CA ALA A 72 -11.22 -0.49 -12.12
C ALA A 72 -10.74 0.22 -10.85
N TYR A 73 -9.60 0.92 -10.92
CA TYR A 73 -9.09 1.74 -9.83
C TYR A 73 -10.08 2.88 -9.47
N MET A 74 -10.61 3.60 -10.46
CA MET A 74 -11.62 4.64 -10.23
C MET A 74 -12.89 4.08 -9.58
N GLN A 75 -13.36 2.94 -10.06
CA GLN A 75 -14.56 2.27 -9.52
C GLN A 75 -14.40 1.90 -8.04
N VAL A 76 -13.23 1.37 -7.66
CA VAL A 76 -12.94 1.01 -6.26
C VAL A 76 -12.71 2.25 -5.40
N SER A 77 -11.93 3.21 -5.88
CA SER A 77 -11.59 4.43 -5.12
C SER A 77 -12.77 5.36 -4.88
N SER A 78 -13.76 5.35 -5.79
CA SER A 78 -15.02 6.08 -5.61
C SER A 78 -16.05 5.35 -4.74
N GLY A 79 -15.80 4.09 -4.40
CA GLY A 79 -16.76 3.24 -3.68
C GLY A 79 -17.92 2.74 -4.54
N ALA A 80 -17.90 2.97 -5.87
CA ALA A 80 -18.94 2.53 -6.77
C ALA A 80 -19.03 1.01 -6.94
N PHE A 81 -17.87 0.33 -6.83
CA PHE A 81 -17.77 -1.12 -6.91
C PHE A 81 -16.83 -1.67 -5.84
N ASP A 82 -17.09 -2.87 -5.36
CA ASP A 82 -16.10 -3.63 -4.63
C ASP A 82 -14.95 -4.08 -5.55
N TYR A 83 -13.77 -4.32 -4.96
CA TYR A 83 -12.58 -4.60 -5.75
C TYR A 83 -12.67 -5.90 -6.56
N ILE A 84 -13.43 -6.92 -6.11
CA ILE A 84 -13.60 -8.18 -6.83
C ILE A 84 -14.42 -7.96 -8.09
N SER A 85 -15.50 -7.20 -7.98
CA SER A 85 -16.37 -6.85 -9.11
C SER A 85 -15.63 -5.98 -10.13
N ALA A 86 -14.87 -5.00 -9.69
CA ALA A 86 -14.04 -4.16 -10.55
C ALA A 86 -12.98 -4.97 -11.30
N ILE A 87 -12.25 -5.86 -10.62
CA ILE A 87 -11.28 -6.75 -11.27
C ILE A 87 -11.96 -7.66 -12.29
N ARG A 88 -13.09 -8.26 -11.94
CA ARG A 88 -13.81 -9.18 -12.84
C ARG A 88 -14.27 -8.46 -14.12
N GLN A 89 -14.78 -7.23 -14.02
CA GLN A 89 -15.16 -6.43 -15.16
C GLN A 89 -13.94 -6.06 -16.03
N ALA A 90 -12.87 -5.59 -15.43
CA ALA A 90 -11.63 -5.25 -16.11
C ALA A 90 -11.04 -6.45 -16.86
N VAL A 91 -10.94 -7.61 -16.20
CA VAL A 91 -10.42 -8.85 -16.81
C VAL A 91 -11.31 -9.28 -17.98
N LYS A 92 -12.64 -9.25 -17.82
CA LYS A 92 -13.58 -9.59 -18.91
C LYS A 92 -13.42 -8.65 -20.11
N GLY A 93 -13.29 -7.35 -19.86
CA GLY A 93 -13.10 -6.35 -20.92
C GLY A 93 -11.82 -6.55 -21.71
N VAL A 94 -10.71 -6.82 -21.04
CA VAL A 94 -9.41 -7.04 -21.70
C VAL A 94 -9.34 -8.41 -22.36
N ALA A 95 -9.91 -9.45 -21.73
CA ALA A 95 -9.95 -10.80 -22.31
C ALA A 95 -10.78 -10.85 -23.60
N SER A 96 -11.85 -10.05 -23.69
CA SER A 96 -12.65 -9.95 -24.92
C SER A 96 -11.87 -9.35 -26.09
N GLN A 97 -10.74 -8.67 -25.83
CA GLN A 97 -9.81 -8.13 -26.82
C GLN A 97 -8.64 -9.12 -27.12
N GLY A 98 -8.74 -10.35 -26.64
CA GLY A 98 -7.77 -11.42 -26.91
C GLY A 98 -6.55 -11.46 -25.99
N LEU A 99 -6.45 -10.59 -24.96
CA LEU A 99 -5.34 -10.62 -24.02
C LEU A 99 -5.61 -11.69 -22.94
N THR A 100 -4.71 -12.67 -22.83
CA THR A 100 -4.84 -13.78 -21.85
C THR A 100 -3.78 -13.75 -20.76
N ALA A 101 -2.67 -13.06 -20.99
CA ALA A 101 -1.57 -12.96 -20.05
C ALA A 101 -0.79 -11.66 -20.24
N VAL A 102 -0.08 -11.25 -19.19
CA VAL A 102 0.80 -10.08 -19.18
C VAL A 102 2.24 -10.54 -19.03
N SER A 103 3.10 -10.09 -19.93
CA SER A 103 4.54 -10.35 -19.89
C SER A 103 5.29 -9.12 -19.39
N TYR A 104 6.24 -9.32 -18.49
CA TYR A 104 7.04 -8.25 -17.88
C TYR A 104 8.44 -8.20 -18.47
N ALA A 105 9.08 -7.03 -18.38
CA ALA A 105 10.48 -6.85 -18.84
C ALA A 105 11.47 -7.82 -18.16
N SER A 106 11.13 -8.31 -16.96
CA SER A 106 11.92 -9.32 -16.23
C SER A 106 11.83 -10.74 -16.82
N GLY A 107 11.05 -10.95 -17.90
CA GLY A 107 10.75 -12.27 -18.45
C GLY A 107 9.63 -13.03 -17.73
N ARG A 108 9.13 -12.50 -16.63
CA ARG A 108 7.98 -13.07 -15.92
C ARG A 108 6.71 -12.94 -16.76
N ARG A 109 5.85 -13.95 -16.68
CA ARG A 109 4.53 -13.95 -17.29
C ARG A 109 3.48 -14.28 -16.23
N ASP A 110 2.45 -13.46 -16.12
CA ASP A 110 1.31 -13.69 -15.25
C ASP A 110 0.02 -13.87 -16.06
N GLN A 111 -0.90 -14.64 -15.51
CA GLN A 111 -2.28 -14.66 -16.00
C GLN A 111 -2.92 -13.28 -15.82
N LEU A 112 -3.87 -12.96 -16.66
CA LEU A 112 -4.48 -11.64 -16.72
C LEU A 112 -5.13 -11.21 -15.40
N ASP A 113 -5.84 -12.13 -14.75
CA ASP A 113 -6.49 -11.90 -13.46
C ASP A 113 -5.49 -11.63 -12.33
N VAL A 114 -4.36 -12.37 -12.32
CA VAL A 114 -3.27 -12.18 -11.36
C VAL A 114 -2.60 -10.82 -11.56
N ALA A 115 -2.32 -10.46 -12.80
CA ALA A 115 -1.73 -9.17 -13.15
C ALA A 115 -2.66 -8.02 -12.77
N MET A 116 -3.94 -8.09 -13.16
CA MET A 116 -4.94 -7.07 -12.87
C MET A 116 -5.14 -6.89 -11.36
N ARG A 117 -5.30 -7.99 -10.64
CA ARG A 117 -5.46 -7.97 -9.18
C ARG A 117 -4.26 -7.30 -8.49
N ARG A 118 -3.04 -7.68 -8.87
CA ARG A 118 -1.83 -7.08 -8.26
C ARG A 118 -1.75 -5.60 -8.56
N THR A 119 -1.99 -5.18 -9.79
CA THR A 119 -1.95 -3.78 -10.20
C THR A 119 -2.96 -2.95 -9.41
N LEU A 120 -4.21 -3.40 -9.38
CA LEU A 120 -5.27 -2.67 -8.69
C LEU A 120 -5.03 -2.57 -7.18
N LEU A 121 -4.70 -3.69 -6.52
CA LEU A 121 -4.42 -3.69 -5.08
C LEU A 121 -3.21 -2.82 -4.72
N THR A 122 -2.16 -2.82 -5.55
CA THR A 122 -0.99 -1.97 -5.33
C THR A 122 -1.36 -0.49 -5.48
N GLY A 123 -2.10 -0.12 -6.53
CA GLY A 123 -2.56 1.24 -6.75
C GLY A 123 -3.42 1.76 -5.60
N VAL A 124 -4.41 0.99 -5.19
CA VAL A 124 -5.30 1.34 -4.06
C VAL A 124 -4.50 1.47 -2.75
N SER A 125 -3.60 0.53 -2.46
CA SER A 125 -2.76 0.58 -1.25
C SER A 125 -1.86 1.81 -1.25
N GLN A 126 -1.21 2.13 -2.35
CA GLN A 126 -0.34 3.31 -2.45
C GLN A 126 -1.13 4.60 -2.28
N THR A 127 -2.31 4.71 -2.88
CA THR A 127 -3.15 5.90 -2.71
C THR A 127 -3.67 6.02 -1.27
N ALA A 128 -4.12 4.92 -0.67
CA ALA A 128 -4.51 4.91 0.74
C ALA A 128 -3.34 5.33 1.65
N GLY A 129 -2.13 4.85 1.35
CA GLY A 129 -0.93 5.28 2.05
C GLY A 129 -0.67 6.78 1.92
N GLN A 130 -0.78 7.34 0.71
CA GLN A 130 -0.59 8.79 0.50
C GLN A 130 -1.65 9.64 1.22
N LEU A 131 -2.91 9.19 1.21
CA LEU A 131 -3.98 9.83 1.98
C LEU A 131 -3.66 9.83 3.48
N GLN A 132 -3.16 8.71 3.98
CA GLN A 132 -2.79 8.58 5.38
C GLN A 132 -1.59 9.48 5.73
N LEU A 133 -0.61 9.61 4.83
CA LEU A 133 0.52 10.52 5.01
C LEU A 133 0.06 11.98 5.07
N ALA A 134 -0.83 12.39 4.17
CA ALA A 134 -1.43 13.73 4.21
C ALA A 134 -2.17 13.96 5.54
N ARG A 135 -2.87 12.94 6.05
CA ARG A 135 -3.54 13.01 7.35
C ARG A 135 -2.56 13.17 8.51
N VAL A 136 -1.45 12.41 8.52
CA VAL A 136 -0.37 12.53 9.51
C VAL A 136 0.17 13.96 9.54
N GLN A 137 0.40 14.54 8.35
CA GLN A 137 0.88 15.91 8.21
C GLN A 137 -0.13 16.96 8.72
N GLU A 138 -1.42 16.79 8.40
CA GLU A 138 -2.50 17.64 8.93
C GLU A 138 -2.62 17.58 10.45
N MET A 139 -2.31 16.43 11.05
CA MET A 139 -2.28 16.26 12.51
C MET A 139 -1.04 16.89 13.16
N GLY A 140 -0.06 17.33 12.38
CA GLY A 140 1.18 17.91 12.87
C GLY A 140 2.09 16.94 13.61
N THR A 141 1.90 15.61 13.45
CA THR A 141 2.82 14.61 14.01
C THR A 141 3.88 14.22 13.00
N ASP A 142 5.09 13.96 13.49
CA ASP A 142 6.22 13.46 12.68
C ASP A 142 6.40 11.95 12.81
N LEU A 143 5.73 11.31 13.77
CA LEU A 143 5.94 9.89 14.04
C LEU A 143 4.81 9.04 13.48
N VAL A 144 5.21 7.91 12.89
CA VAL A 144 4.28 6.88 12.40
C VAL A 144 4.73 5.51 12.88
N ALA A 145 3.76 4.67 13.24
CA ALA A 145 3.98 3.28 13.57
C ALA A 145 3.57 2.40 12.40
N VAL A 146 4.44 1.49 11.98
CA VAL A 146 4.17 0.52 10.92
C VAL A 146 3.60 -0.76 11.52
N SER A 147 2.55 -1.29 10.94
CA SER A 147 1.94 -2.56 11.37
C SER A 147 2.92 -3.74 11.22
N ALA A 148 2.66 -4.81 11.97
CA ALA A 148 3.37 -6.07 11.84
C ALA A 148 2.39 -7.21 11.59
N HIS A 149 2.81 -8.21 10.84
CA HIS A 149 2.04 -9.44 10.65
C HIS A 149 2.97 -10.65 10.46
N ILE A 150 2.46 -11.83 10.79
CA ILE A 150 3.17 -13.09 10.55
C ILE A 150 3.23 -13.35 9.04
N GLY A 151 4.40 -13.79 8.54
CA GLY A 151 4.63 -14.06 7.12
C GLY A 151 4.94 -12.80 6.30
N ALA A 152 5.46 -11.75 6.94
CA ALA A 152 6.07 -10.64 6.23
C ALA A 152 7.21 -11.14 5.33
N ARG A 153 7.40 -10.49 4.19
CA ARG A 153 8.52 -10.83 3.29
C ARG A 153 9.84 -10.66 4.03
N ASN A 154 10.62 -11.74 4.10
CA ASN A 154 11.93 -11.79 4.78
C ASN A 154 13.09 -12.02 3.81
N THR A 155 12.86 -11.87 2.51
CA THR A 155 13.88 -12.02 1.46
C THR A 155 14.27 -10.67 0.88
N GLY A 156 15.50 -10.59 0.37
CA GLY A 156 16.06 -9.34 -0.13
C GLY A 156 16.73 -8.51 0.96
N SER A 157 17.13 -7.29 0.61
CA SER A 157 17.78 -6.33 1.50
C SER A 157 17.03 -4.99 1.50
N GLY A 158 17.25 -4.19 2.54
CA GLY A 158 16.65 -2.88 2.68
C GLY A 158 15.12 -2.92 2.62
N PRO A 159 14.48 -2.00 1.87
CA PRO A 159 13.03 -1.90 1.80
C PRO A 159 12.30 -3.16 1.31
N ALA A 160 12.97 -4.03 0.56
CA ALA A 160 12.38 -5.27 0.08
C ALA A 160 12.20 -6.33 1.17
N ASN A 161 12.96 -6.25 2.25
CA ASN A 161 12.80 -7.13 3.42
C ASN A 161 11.85 -6.51 4.44
N HIS A 162 10.56 -6.86 4.34
CA HIS A 162 9.51 -6.28 5.18
C HIS A 162 9.63 -6.68 6.66
N GLU A 163 10.18 -7.86 6.94
CA GLU A 163 10.39 -8.31 8.32
C GLU A 163 11.37 -7.39 9.07
N SER A 164 12.34 -6.80 8.37
CA SER A 164 13.36 -5.95 8.97
C SER A 164 12.83 -4.64 9.53
N TRP A 165 11.75 -4.11 8.95
CA TRP A 165 11.21 -2.80 9.30
C TRP A 165 9.77 -2.80 9.83
N GLN A 166 9.04 -3.91 9.78
CA GLN A 166 7.68 -3.98 10.33
C GLN A 166 7.64 -3.77 11.86
N GLY A 167 6.51 -3.32 12.39
CA GLY A 167 6.26 -3.20 13.83
C GLY A 167 7.09 -2.13 14.53
N LYS A 168 7.69 -1.21 13.80
CA LYS A 168 8.56 -0.15 14.34
C LYS A 168 7.95 1.24 14.11
N ILE A 169 8.49 2.21 14.85
CA ILE A 169 8.14 3.63 14.74
C ILE A 169 9.21 4.33 13.89
N TYR A 170 8.76 5.28 13.08
CA TYR A 170 9.58 6.01 12.13
C TYR A 170 9.27 7.50 12.15
N SER A 171 10.27 8.33 11.81
CA SER A 171 10.10 9.76 11.56
C SER A 171 9.78 10.01 10.10
N VAL A 172 8.68 10.71 9.83
CA VAL A 172 8.23 11.08 8.48
C VAL A 172 9.18 12.09 7.85
N SER A 173 9.62 13.09 8.62
CA SER A 173 10.60 14.09 8.16
C SER A 173 12.02 13.53 8.02
N GLY A 174 12.32 12.41 8.69
CA GLY A 174 13.65 11.84 8.78
C GLY A 174 14.62 12.66 9.65
N SER A 175 14.14 13.67 10.37
CA SER A 175 14.98 14.56 11.20
C SER A 175 15.18 14.06 12.63
N SER A 176 14.47 13.00 13.04
CA SER A 176 14.59 12.45 14.39
C SER A 176 15.93 11.76 14.61
N THR A 177 16.55 12.02 15.78
CA THR A 177 17.73 11.29 16.21
C THR A 177 17.42 9.94 16.85
N GLN A 178 16.17 9.71 17.23
CA GLN A 178 15.71 8.50 17.91
C GLN A 178 15.07 7.49 16.95
N TYR A 179 14.39 7.97 15.92
CA TYR A 179 13.62 7.14 14.99
C TYR A 179 14.18 7.24 13.58
N ALA A 180 14.32 6.09 12.91
CA ALA A 180 14.79 6.04 11.53
C ALA A 180 13.85 6.76 10.57
N ALA A 181 14.38 7.22 9.45
CA ALA A 181 13.61 7.88 8.41
C ALA A 181 12.59 6.91 7.77
N PHE A 182 11.32 7.32 7.72
CA PHE A 182 10.20 6.49 7.27
C PHE A 182 10.37 6.04 5.82
N VAL A 183 10.53 7.00 4.91
CA VAL A 183 10.57 6.70 3.47
C VAL A 183 11.82 5.91 3.09
N GLU A 184 12.97 6.29 3.63
CA GLU A 184 14.25 5.65 3.32
C GLU A 184 14.30 4.19 3.81
N THR A 185 13.85 3.96 5.05
CA THR A 185 13.93 2.62 5.67
C THR A 185 12.89 1.66 5.09
N THR A 186 11.66 2.12 4.92
CA THR A 186 10.55 1.26 4.50
C THR A 186 10.36 1.22 2.99
N GLY A 187 10.98 2.13 2.22
CA GLY A 187 10.75 2.29 0.80
C GLY A 187 9.31 2.68 0.47
N PHE A 188 8.66 3.44 1.35
CA PHE A 188 7.28 3.86 1.13
C PHE A 188 7.06 4.47 -0.26
N GLY A 189 6.06 3.98 -0.95
CA GLY A 189 5.73 4.43 -2.31
C GLY A 189 6.55 3.79 -3.43
N THR A 190 7.50 2.90 -3.10
CA THR A 190 8.23 2.10 -4.10
C THR A 190 7.57 0.74 -4.30
N GLY A 191 7.88 0.08 -5.43
CA GLY A 191 7.35 -1.24 -5.73
C GLY A 191 7.64 -2.31 -4.68
N PRO A 192 8.91 -2.49 -4.24
CA PRO A 192 9.27 -3.51 -3.27
C PRO A 192 9.01 -3.12 -1.80
N GLY A 193 8.77 -1.83 -1.50
CA GLY A 193 8.65 -1.31 -0.15
C GLY A 193 7.24 -1.34 0.44
N LEU A 194 7.05 -0.52 1.48
CA LEU A 194 5.78 -0.34 2.17
C LEU A 194 4.69 0.18 1.20
N MET A 195 3.50 -0.41 1.24
CA MET A 195 2.39 -0.17 0.31
C MET A 195 2.70 -0.56 -1.15
N GLY A 196 3.80 -1.29 -1.39
CA GLY A 196 4.18 -1.79 -2.70
C GLY A 196 3.52 -3.13 -3.06
N TYR A 197 4.17 -3.88 -3.97
CA TYR A 197 3.61 -5.14 -4.50
C TYR A 197 3.42 -6.18 -3.42
N ASN A 198 2.18 -6.69 -3.30
CA ASN A 198 1.80 -7.70 -2.31
C ASN A 198 2.17 -7.32 -0.87
N CYS A 199 2.35 -6.04 -0.59
CA CYS A 199 2.52 -5.54 0.75
C CYS A 199 1.17 -5.56 1.48
N ARG A 200 1.14 -6.11 2.71
CA ARG A 200 -0.03 -6.16 3.58
C ARG A 200 0.11 -5.25 4.80
N HIS A 201 1.19 -4.51 4.87
CA HIS A 201 1.43 -3.57 5.94
C HIS A 201 0.66 -2.28 5.72
N SER A 202 0.24 -1.68 6.82
CA SER A 202 -0.27 -0.32 6.92
C SER A 202 0.58 0.47 7.92
N TYR A 203 0.31 1.74 8.07
CA TYR A 203 0.92 2.57 9.11
C TYR A 203 -0.10 3.59 9.61
N TYR A 204 0.15 4.18 10.75
CA TYR A 204 -0.75 5.12 11.43
C TYR A 204 0.06 6.13 12.23
N PRO A 205 -0.52 7.31 12.53
CA PRO A 205 0.11 8.29 13.40
C PRO A 205 0.46 7.69 14.76
N PHE A 206 1.62 8.09 15.30
CA PHE A 206 2.09 7.63 16.61
C PHE A 206 2.28 8.83 17.55
#